data_ceea8cfa2b27eded9b1632081b0a4cd8
#
_entry.id   ceea8cfa2b27eded9b1632081b0a4cd8
#
_cell.length_a   1.000
_cell.length_b   1.000
_cell.length_c   1.000
_cell.angle_alpha   90.00
_cell.angle_beta   90.00
_cell.angle_gamma   90.00
#
_symmetry.space_group_name_H-M   'P 1'
#
loop_
_entity.id
_entity.type
_entity.pdbx_description
1 polymer ?
#
loop_
_entity_poly.entity_id
_entity_poly.type
_entity_poly.pdbx_seq_one_letter_code
_entity_poly.pdbx_strand_id
1 'polypeptide(L)'
;MRQYKQEKSVHSEENTNIENSRSRINTQPGLQRHFPLRKLPALIYSSLFFLICSLPLLGAAVGIKSENLEKRTLAAKPDLITENKPNWQYTEQFDSWYTDNFIFRPQLIAGWHNLNQNLFNVSGSERVVAGKNNWLFFADTLDDYLKQNQLTDLEMARLSNIIRLQDEWLARRGIDYIFTIAPNKNSIYPEYMPENYKPAEVPDITELMRQQLESDAWLDLHTPLRETAQSRQQAEYIYHFTDSHWNNTGALTAAQIILRRASDKLPELPIENLPGSDFEIRQDWQGDLAVMLDPSSPQTENQYYYGTNSTYRFKRPVRSMEDILIETTSNQGEYNLLMFRDSFANALIDMLSPVFKEAIYSRALPHDYSLIEKADIDLVILEIVERNLGLLLEYAPVMTADTIEDQKLLFELAAVEYSEASDIFYFIENTKSSAGHRVSAIFKPGHFDESERIIIELPSTGQLYEAYPIIERPDEETSKMLTGNWGIENSTIDSLNGFTLDLSEESAGVWQQNQEIIIYVQQNNHWEAVGTRIQGF
;
A
#
# COMPACT_ATOMS: atom_id res chain seq x y z
N MET A 1 -32.83 1.28 33.94
CA MET A 1 -33.86 0.87 34.91
C MET A 1 -33.67 -0.60 35.25
N ARG A 2 -33.56 -0.86 36.60
CA ARG A 2 -33.49 -2.14 37.34
C ARG A 2 -32.20 -2.97 37.09
N GLN A 3 -31.17 -3.00 37.91
CA GLN A 3 -30.99 -3.27 39.38
C GLN A 3 -31.71 -4.54 39.87
N TYR A 4 -30.87 -5.50 40.34
CA TYR A 4 -31.02 -6.29 41.58
C TYR A 4 -29.72 -7.10 41.74
N LYS A 5 -28.83 -6.76 42.68
CA LYS A 5 -28.74 -6.98 44.12
C LYS A 5 -28.49 -8.45 44.53
N GLN A 6 -27.30 -8.59 45.06
CA GLN A 6 -26.71 -9.46 46.11
C GLN A 6 -27.69 -10.19 47.01
N GLU A 7 -27.29 -11.38 47.49
CA GLU A 7 -27.29 -11.71 48.92
C GLU A 7 -26.27 -12.80 49.30
N LYS A 8 -25.67 -12.56 50.47
CA LYS A 8 -24.76 -13.42 51.26
C LYS A 8 -25.56 -14.21 52.28
N SER A 9 -25.04 -15.40 52.72
CA SER A 9 -25.05 -15.91 54.12
C SER A 9 -24.18 -17.19 54.17
N VAL A 10 -23.15 -17.33 54.89
CA VAL A 10 -22.75 -17.38 56.32
C VAL A 10 -23.53 -18.42 57.14
N HIS A 11 -22.78 -19.35 57.69
CA HIS A 11 -22.74 -20.07 58.97
C HIS A 11 -22.31 -21.52 58.79
N SER A 12 -21.51 -22.16 59.54
CA SER A 12 -20.75 -22.07 60.81
C SER A 12 -20.50 -23.50 61.26
N GLU A 13 -19.29 -23.78 61.67
CA GLU A 13 -18.77 -24.62 62.74
C GLU A 13 -19.58 -25.85 63.24
N GLU A 14 -18.90 -27.01 63.40
CA GLU A 14 -18.54 -27.53 64.73
C GLU A 14 -17.66 -28.77 64.67
N ASN A 15 -16.75 -28.79 65.65
CA ASN A 15 -15.81 -29.79 66.02
C ASN A 15 -16.39 -31.14 66.44
N THR A 16 -15.60 -32.22 66.32
CA THR A 16 -15.34 -33.08 67.47
C THR A 16 -14.07 -33.94 67.24
N ASN A 17 -13.15 -33.86 68.21
CA ASN A 17 -12.07 -34.78 68.48
C ASN A 17 -12.54 -36.14 68.97
N ILE A 18 -11.83 -37.20 68.65
CA ILE A 18 -11.49 -38.29 69.62
C ILE A 18 -10.15 -38.92 69.22
N GLU A 19 -9.26 -38.97 70.24
CA GLU A 19 -8.00 -39.69 70.33
C GLU A 19 -8.17 -41.21 70.33
N ASN A 20 -7.21 -41.97 69.83
CA ASN A 20 -6.24 -42.82 70.60
C ASN A 20 -5.53 -43.86 69.76
N SER A 21 -4.23 -43.81 69.75
CA SER A 21 -3.22 -44.69 70.38
C SER A 21 -2.67 -45.83 69.54
N ARG A 22 -1.35 -45.69 69.32
CA ARG A 22 -0.25 -46.67 69.38
C ARG A 22 -0.24 -47.91 68.46
N SER A 23 0.74 -47.93 67.51
CA SER A 23 1.90 -48.82 67.70
C SER A 23 3.01 -48.53 66.68
N ARG A 24 4.25 -48.42 67.16
CA ARG A 24 5.46 -48.27 66.33
C ARG A 24 5.82 -49.59 65.71
N ILE A 25 6.05 -49.62 64.38
CA ILE A 25 7.01 -50.55 63.80
C ILE A 25 7.89 -49.79 62.87
N ASN A 26 9.17 -49.84 63.14
CA ASN A 26 10.26 -49.21 62.44
C ASN A 26 10.70 -50.12 61.28
N THR A 27 10.51 -49.76 60.07
CA THR A 27 11.20 -50.33 58.92
C THR A 27 11.57 -49.22 57.94
N GLN A 28 12.87 -49.11 57.66
CA GLN A 28 13.45 -48.17 56.70
C GLN A 28 12.82 -48.37 55.30
N PRO A 29 12.42 -47.32 54.59
CA PRO A 29 12.01 -47.47 53.19
C PRO A 29 13.20 -47.22 52.29
N GLY A 30 13.46 -48.20 51.43
CA GLY A 30 14.25 -48.02 50.24
C GLY A 30 13.67 -46.88 49.39
N LEU A 31 14.54 -46.00 48.88
CA LEU A 31 14.20 -44.94 47.93
C LEU A 31 13.61 -45.51 46.62
N GLN A 32 12.32 -45.81 46.60
CA GLN A 32 11.59 -45.88 45.33
C GLN A 32 11.08 -44.47 45.00
N ARG A 33 11.81 -43.77 44.10
CA ARG A 33 11.32 -42.55 43.45
C ARG A 33 10.12 -42.92 42.57
N HIS A 34 8.92 -42.92 43.13
CA HIS A 34 7.71 -42.92 42.33
C HIS A 34 7.53 -41.51 41.71
N PHE A 35 7.84 -41.38 40.45
CA PHE A 35 7.39 -40.22 39.68
C PHE A 35 5.86 -40.21 39.69
N PRO A 36 5.21 -39.14 40.20
CA PRO A 36 3.76 -39.14 40.25
C PRO A 36 3.23 -39.02 38.80
N LEU A 37 2.57 -40.08 38.33
CA LEU A 37 1.98 -40.20 37.01
C LEU A 37 1.09 -38.99 36.61
N ARG A 38 0.59 -38.24 37.59
CA ARG A 38 -0.13 -36.96 37.37
C ARG A 38 0.72 -35.82 36.79
N LYS A 39 2.06 -35.86 36.88
CA LYS A 39 2.96 -34.83 36.32
C LYS A 39 3.49 -35.21 34.94
N LEU A 40 3.22 -36.41 34.46
CA LEU A 40 3.70 -36.89 33.16
C LEU A 40 3.18 -36.05 31.97
N PRO A 41 1.88 -35.69 31.90
CA PRO A 41 1.39 -34.83 30.81
C PRO A 41 2.01 -33.44 30.82
N ALA A 42 2.19 -32.84 32.00
CA ALA A 42 2.83 -31.53 32.11
C ALA A 42 4.31 -31.57 31.70
N LEU A 43 5.00 -32.67 32.03
CA LEU A 43 6.42 -32.85 31.70
C LEU A 43 6.59 -33.09 30.19
N ILE A 44 5.70 -33.88 29.59
CA ILE A 44 5.65 -34.09 28.13
C ILE A 44 5.38 -32.76 27.42
N TYR A 45 4.36 -32.01 27.86
CA TYR A 45 4.03 -30.70 27.29
C TYR A 45 5.22 -29.73 27.39
N SER A 46 5.83 -29.59 28.56
CA SER A 46 7.00 -28.71 28.75
C SER A 46 8.19 -29.16 27.91
N SER A 47 8.45 -30.46 27.85
CA SER A 47 9.55 -31.01 27.02
C SER A 47 9.32 -30.77 25.53
N LEU A 48 8.08 -30.96 25.06
CA LEU A 48 7.68 -30.69 23.68
C LEU A 48 7.82 -29.20 23.35
N PHE A 49 7.37 -28.32 24.26
CA PHE A 49 7.52 -26.88 24.13
C PHE A 49 8.99 -26.47 23.99
N PHE A 50 9.86 -26.92 24.92
CA PHE A 50 11.29 -26.60 24.84
C PHE A 50 11.97 -27.22 23.61
N LEU A 51 11.56 -28.42 23.19
CA LEU A 51 12.05 -29.03 21.96
C LEU A 51 11.69 -28.17 20.74
N ILE A 52 10.43 -27.76 20.60
CA ILE A 52 9.97 -26.90 19.50
C ILE A 52 10.73 -25.56 19.50
N CYS A 53 10.87 -24.92 20.67
CA CYS A 53 11.61 -23.66 20.79
C CYS A 53 13.11 -23.79 20.49
N SER A 54 13.71 -24.97 20.69
CA SER A 54 15.13 -25.21 20.41
C SER A 54 15.43 -25.61 18.97
N LEU A 55 14.43 -26.07 18.20
CA LEU A 55 14.60 -26.53 16.82
C LEU A 55 15.27 -25.49 15.91
N PRO A 56 14.93 -24.17 15.95
CA PRO A 56 15.56 -23.19 15.10
C PRO A 56 17.04 -23.00 15.40
N LEU A 57 17.40 -23.00 16.69
CA LEU A 57 18.80 -22.87 17.12
C LEU A 57 19.63 -24.09 16.70
N LEU A 58 19.05 -25.28 16.83
CA LEU A 58 19.69 -26.52 16.40
C LEU A 58 19.85 -26.56 14.86
N GLY A 59 18.83 -26.14 14.13
CA GLY A 59 18.89 -26.08 12.68
C GLY A 59 19.93 -25.05 12.20
N ALA A 60 20.00 -23.87 12.80
CA ALA A 60 21.03 -22.87 12.51
C ALA A 60 22.45 -23.39 12.80
N ALA A 61 22.62 -24.16 13.88
CA ALA A 61 23.90 -24.76 14.25
C ALA A 61 24.38 -25.83 13.24
N VAL A 62 23.47 -26.51 12.55
CA VAL A 62 23.79 -27.48 11.48
C VAL A 62 23.82 -26.84 10.08
N GLY A 63 23.65 -25.53 9.98
CA GLY A 63 23.76 -24.78 8.72
C GLY A 63 22.54 -24.89 7.79
N ILE A 64 21.37 -25.34 8.31
CA ILE A 64 20.13 -25.32 7.56
C ILE A 64 19.70 -23.86 7.38
N LYS A 65 19.40 -23.44 6.15
CA LYS A 65 18.88 -22.11 5.84
C LYS A 65 17.38 -22.21 5.56
N SER A 66 16.62 -21.22 6.01
CA SER A 66 15.23 -21.05 5.59
C SER A 66 15.20 -20.70 4.10
N GLU A 67 14.37 -21.37 3.34
CA GLU A 67 14.09 -21.00 1.95
C GLU A 67 13.06 -19.88 1.93
N ASN A 68 13.36 -18.79 1.20
CA ASN A 68 12.40 -17.70 1.00
C ASN A 68 11.39 -18.08 -0.09
N LEU A 69 10.38 -18.85 0.29
CA LEU A 69 9.31 -19.26 -0.61
C LEU A 69 8.26 -18.15 -0.83
N GLU A 70 8.21 -17.17 0.08
CA GLU A 70 7.23 -16.06 0.02
C GLU A 70 7.61 -14.96 -0.98
N LYS A 71 8.79 -15.05 -1.62
CA LYS A 71 9.32 -14.07 -2.62
C LYS A 71 9.31 -12.60 -2.12
N ARG A 72 9.34 -12.39 -0.79
CA ARG A 72 9.41 -11.06 -0.18
C ARG A 72 10.81 -10.76 0.35
N THR A 73 11.11 -9.49 0.58
CA THR A 73 12.35 -9.10 1.24
C THR A 73 12.28 -9.50 2.72
N LEU A 74 13.18 -10.41 3.13
CA LEU A 74 13.27 -10.83 4.53
C LEU A 74 14.05 -9.79 5.33
N ALA A 75 13.69 -9.63 6.62
CA ALA A 75 14.40 -8.76 7.53
C ALA A 75 15.88 -9.14 7.64
N ALA A 76 16.76 -8.16 7.56
CA ALA A 76 18.19 -8.36 7.73
C ALA A 76 18.54 -8.61 9.20
N LYS A 77 19.63 -9.36 9.43
CA LYS A 77 20.12 -9.58 10.81
C LYS A 77 20.57 -8.24 11.40
N PRO A 78 20.01 -7.81 12.54
CA PRO A 78 20.39 -6.56 13.14
C PRO A 78 21.77 -6.61 13.80
N ASP A 79 22.45 -5.48 13.79
CA ASP A 79 23.68 -5.27 14.52
C ASP A 79 23.39 -4.70 15.93
N LEU A 80 24.14 -5.18 16.93
CA LEU A 80 24.03 -4.66 18.32
C LEU A 80 24.50 -3.21 18.45
N ILE A 81 25.38 -2.80 17.55
CA ILE A 81 25.98 -1.46 17.54
C ILE A 81 25.80 -0.90 16.14
N THR A 82 25.13 0.23 16.03
CA THR A 82 24.94 0.97 14.78
C THR A 82 25.58 2.36 14.96
N GLU A 83 26.46 2.77 14.03
CA GLU A 83 27.16 4.07 14.08
C GLU A 83 27.89 4.35 15.41
N ASN A 84 28.54 3.34 15.98
CA ASN A 84 29.23 3.38 17.29
C ASN A 84 28.32 3.66 18.50
N LYS A 85 27.01 3.47 18.39
CA LYS A 85 26.02 3.57 19.48
C LYS A 85 25.29 2.24 19.66
N PRO A 86 24.83 1.92 20.89
CA PRO A 86 23.94 0.79 21.09
C PRO A 86 22.68 0.92 20.24
N ASN A 87 22.30 -0.14 19.54
CA ASN A 87 21.07 -0.19 18.76
C ASN A 87 19.87 -0.43 19.70
N TRP A 88 19.13 0.61 20.01
CA TRP A 88 17.96 0.54 20.90
C TRP A 88 16.78 -0.23 20.30
N GLN A 89 16.72 -0.34 18.97
CA GLN A 89 15.70 -1.12 18.24
C GLN A 89 16.13 -2.58 18.03
N TYR A 90 17.27 -3.01 18.60
CA TYR A 90 17.82 -4.35 18.37
C TYR A 90 16.83 -5.46 18.66
N THR A 91 16.05 -5.37 19.75
CA THR A 91 15.09 -6.41 20.13
C THR A 91 13.96 -6.57 19.12
N GLU A 92 13.42 -5.48 18.62
CA GLU A 92 12.36 -5.46 17.62
C GLU A 92 12.88 -5.94 16.24
N GLN A 93 14.02 -5.43 15.83
CA GLN A 93 14.67 -5.86 14.58
C GLN A 93 15.11 -7.33 14.66
N PHE A 94 15.54 -7.80 15.82
CA PHE A 94 15.88 -9.21 16.04
C PHE A 94 14.65 -10.12 15.98
N ASP A 95 13.54 -9.70 16.56
CA ASP A 95 12.27 -10.44 16.51
C ASP A 95 11.78 -10.56 15.05
N SER A 96 11.79 -9.48 14.30
CA SER A 96 11.46 -9.45 12.88
C SER A 96 12.39 -10.36 12.07
N TRP A 97 13.70 -10.24 12.28
CA TRP A 97 14.68 -11.10 11.62
C TRP A 97 14.49 -12.57 11.98
N TYR A 98 14.31 -12.89 13.26
CA TYR A 98 14.13 -14.26 13.74
C TYR A 98 12.86 -14.88 13.17
N THR A 99 11.76 -14.15 13.18
CA THR A 99 10.47 -14.58 12.61
C THR A 99 10.59 -14.86 11.11
N ASP A 100 11.28 -14.02 10.37
CA ASP A 100 11.45 -14.15 8.93
C ASP A 100 12.40 -15.28 8.54
N ASN A 101 13.43 -15.53 9.34
CA ASN A 101 14.47 -16.52 9.05
C ASN A 101 14.29 -17.82 9.85
N PHE A 102 13.08 -18.05 10.41
CA PHE A 102 12.79 -19.26 11.17
C PHE A 102 12.80 -20.50 10.25
N ILE A 103 13.68 -21.45 10.53
CA ILE A 103 14.02 -22.57 9.61
C ILE A 103 12.83 -23.41 9.21
N PHE A 104 11.89 -23.65 10.11
CA PHE A 104 10.70 -24.47 9.88
C PHE A 104 9.44 -23.65 9.60
N ARG A 105 9.59 -22.34 9.33
CA ARG A 105 8.45 -21.45 9.08
C ARG A 105 7.51 -21.97 7.98
N PRO A 106 8.00 -22.38 6.77
CA PRO A 106 7.13 -22.91 5.73
C PRO A 106 6.36 -24.15 6.16
N GLN A 107 7.03 -25.09 6.85
CA GLN A 107 6.41 -26.34 7.30
C GLN A 107 5.37 -26.12 8.40
N LEU A 108 5.62 -25.16 9.30
CA LEU A 108 4.67 -24.80 10.36
C LEU A 108 3.44 -24.09 9.78
N ILE A 109 3.62 -23.20 8.81
CA ILE A 109 2.52 -22.53 8.10
C ILE A 109 1.67 -23.60 7.38
N ALA A 110 2.30 -24.49 6.60
CA ALA A 110 1.61 -25.57 5.91
C ALA A 110 0.86 -26.50 6.87
N GLY A 111 1.50 -26.88 7.99
CA GLY A 111 0.88 -27.70 9.03
C GLY A 111 -0.33 -27.02 9.69
N TRP A 112 -0.23 -25.74 9.98
CA TRP A 112 -1.31 -24.92 10.52
C TRP A 112 -2.47 -24.78 9.54
N HIS A 113 -2.15 -24.51 8.27
CA HIS A 113 -3.15 -24.44 7.20
C HIS A 113 -3.91 -25.77 7.06
N ASN A 114 -3.19 -26.91 6.95
CA ASN A 114 -3.80 -28.23 6.85
C ASN A 114 -4.69 -28.54 8.06
N LEU A 115 -4.27 -28.16 9.26
CA LEU A 115 -5.05 -28.37 10.48
C LEU A 115 -6.36 -27.57 10.44
N ASN A 116 -6.29 -26.26 10.10
CA ASN A 116 -7.45 -25.38 10.04
C ASN A 116 -8.42 -25.79 8.92
N GLN A 117 -7.91 -26.12 7.75
CA GLN A 117 -8.73 -26.55 6.63
C GLN A 117 -9.46 -27.86 6.92
N ASN A 118 -8.74 -28.88 7.46
CA ASN A 118 -9.31 -30.19 7.72
C ASN A 118 -10.26 -30.24 8.92
N LEU A 119 -10.04 -29.40 9.95
CA LEU A 119 -10.86 -29.43 11.17
C LEU A 119 -11.97 -28.38 11.17
N PHE A 120 -11.73 -27.21 10.56
CA PHE A 120 -12.62 -26.05 10.70
C PHE A 120 -13.13 -25.51 9.36
N ASN A 121 -12.60 -26.02 8.24
CA ASN A 121 -12.89 -25.52 6.89
C ASN A 121 -12.66 -23.98 6.75
N VAL A 122 -11.61 -23.49 7.41
CA VAL A 122 -11.22 -22.06 7.45
C VAL A 122 -9.85 -21.92 6.81
N SER A 123 -9.59 -20.78 6.16
CA SER A 123 -8.25 -20.42 5.68
C SER A 123 -7.23 -20.47 6.82
N GLY A 124 -6.08 -21.07 6.57
CA GLY A 124 -4.97 -21.09 7.53
C GLY A 124 -4.15 -19.80 7.57
N SER A 125 -4.47 -18.83 6.72
CA SER A 125 -3.81 -17.53 6.61
C SER A 125 -4.83 -16.41 6.81
N GLU A 126 -4.51 -15.45 7.67
CA GLU A 126 -5.32 -14.23 7.85
C GLU A 126 -5.30 -13.34 6.59
N ARG A 127 -4.30 -13.51 5.73
CA ARG A 127 -4.14 -12.73 4.51
C ARG A 127 -4.89 -13.28 3.31
N VAL A 128 -5.51 -14.46 3.42
CA VAL A 128 -6.17 -15.13 2.31
C VAL A 128 -7.60 -15.50 2.67
N VAL A 129 -8.54 -15.05 1.87
CA VAL A 129 -9.95 -15.45 1.95
C VAL A 129 -10.20 -16.59 0.98
N ALA A 130 -10.65 -17.74 1.50
CA ALA A 130 -11.08 -18.86 0.69
C ALA A 130 -12.48 -18.59 0.12
N GLY A 131 -12.57 -18.43 -1.18
CA GLY A 131 -13.80 -18.23 -1.93
C GLY A 131 -14.45 -19.55 -2.37
N LYS A 132 -15.48 -19.43 -3.20
CA LYS A 132 -16.17 -20.57 -3.84
C LYS A 132 -15.29 -21.18 -4.94
N ASN A 133 -15.46 -22.46 -5.21
CA ASN A 133 -14.80 -23.18 -6.32
C ASN A 133 -13.26 -23.07 -6.31
N ASN A 134 -12.63 -23.09 -5.13
CA ASN A 134 -11.18 -22.95 -4.92
C ASN A 134 -10.59 -21.60 -5.31
N TRP A 135 -11.42 -20.58 -5.49
CA TRP A 135 -10.92 -19.22 -5.64
C TRP A 135 -10.34 -18.71 -4.33
N LEU A 136 -9.21 -18.02 -4.43
CA LEU A 136 -8.58 -17.35 -3.31
C LEU A 136 -8.63 -15.84 -3.55
N PHE A 137 -8.88 -15.08 -2.48
CA PHE A 137 -8.89 -13.62 -2.53
C PHE A 137 -7.92 -13.06 -1.50
N PHE A 138 -7.35 -11.91 -1.80
CA PHE A 138 -6.47 -11.23 -0.87
C PHE A 138 -7.29 -10.54 0.21
N ALA A 139 -6.98 -10.78 1.49
CA ALA A 139 -7.80 -10.26 2.59
C ALA A 139 -7.78 -8.73 2.67
N ASP A 140 -6.66 -8.10 2.30
CA ASP A 140 -6.52 -6.64 2.31
C ASP A 140 -7.47 -5.93 1.31
N THR A 141 -8.13 -6.69 0.42
CA THR A 141 -9.16 -6.15 -0.50
C THR A 141 -10.57 -6.25 0.06
N LEU A 142 -10.75 -6.81 1.27
CA LEU A 142 -12.09 -7.02 1.83
C LEU A 142 -12.79 -5.72 2.16
N ASP A 143 -12.09 -4.76 2.74
CA ASP A 143 -12.69 -3.49 3.15
C ASP A 143 -13.18 -2.70 1.93
N ASP A 144 -12.42 -2.71 0.83
CA ASP A 144 -12.86 -2.14 -0.46
C ASP A 144 -14.08 -2.89 -1.01
N TYR A 145 -14.03 -4.23 -1.01
CA TYR A 145 -15.15 -5.06 -1.48
C TYR A 145 -16.43 -4.83 -0.68
N LEU A 146 -16.29 -4.76 0.65
CA LEU A 146 -17.41 -4.51 1.56
C LEU A 146 -17.87 -3.05 1.57
N LYS A 147 -17.15 -2.16 0.88
CA LYS A 147 -17.38 -0.72 0.85
C LYS A 147 -17.22 -0.05 2.24
N GLN A 148 -16.30 -0.57 3.06
CA GLN A 148 -16.00 -0.07 4.40
C GLN A 148 -14.86 0.94 4.42
N ASN A 149 -14.01 0.93 3.39
CA ASN A 149 -12.86 1.82 3.20
C ASN A 149 -13.05 2.73 1.98
N GLN A 150 -14.25 3.30 1.83
CA GLN A 150 -14.49 4.25 0.74
C GLN A 150 -13.84 5.58 1.06
N LEU A 151 -13.28 6.21 0.02
CA LEU A 151 -12.83 7.58 0.12
C LEU A 151 -14.02 8.49 0.48
N THR A 152 -13.82 9.35 1.44
CA THR A 152 -14.77 10.42 1.80
C THR A 152 -14.86 11.43 0.66
N ASP A 153 -15.89 12.27 0.66
CA ASP A 153 -16.04 13.34 -0.34
C ASP A 153 -14.82 14.26 -0.37
N LEU A 154 -14.23 14.56 0.79
CA LEU A 154 -13.01 15.33 0.91
C LEU A 154 -11.79 14.62 0.30
N GLU A 155 -11.60 13.34 0.60
CA GLU A 155 -10.50 12.55 0.02
C GLU A 155 -10.65 12.42 -1.50
N MET A 156 -11.88 12.28 -2.00
CA MET A 156 -12.17 12.29 -3.43
C MET A 156 -11.85 13.65 -4.07
N ALA A 157 -12.23 14.76 -3.44
CA ALA A 157 -11.90 16.10 -3.92
C ALA A 157 -10.38 16.32 -3.97
N ARG A 158 -9.65 15.89 -2.94
CA ARG A 158 -8.18 15.93 -2.90
C ARG A 158 -7.53 15.07 -3.99
N LEU A 159 -8.02 13.84 -4.16
CA LEU A 159 -7.52 12.95 -5.21
C LEU A 159 -7.77 13.55 -6.59
N SER A 160 -8.96 14.07 -6.83
CA SER A 160 -9.31 14.77 -8.08
C SER A 160 -8.35 15.94 -8.33
N ASN A 161 -8.06 16.73 -7.29
CA ASN A 161 -7.11 17.83 -7.39
C ASN A 161 -5.68 17.38 -7.67
N ILE A 162 -5.21 16.30 -7.05
CA ILE A 162 -3.88 15.71 -7.30
C ILE A 162 -3.76 15.28 -8.78
N ILE A 163 -4.76 14.57 -9.30
CA ILE A 163 -4.77 14.12 -10.70
C ILE A 163 -4.84 15.31 -11.67
N ARG A 164 -5.67 16.32 -11.37
CA ARG A 164 -5.75 17.55 -12.15
C ARG A 164 -4.40 18.29 -12.23
N LEU A 165 -3.71 18.45 -11.10
CA LEU A 165 -2.39 19.09 -11.04
C LEU A 165 -1.36 18.37 -11.89
N GLN A 166 -1.35 17.04 -11.85
CA GLN A 166 -0.46 16.21 -12.66
C GLN A 166 -0.79 16.37 -14.17
N ASP A 167 -2.08 16.30 -14.53
CA ASP A 167 -2.55 16.44 -15.91
C ASP A 167 -2.17 17.82 -16.49
N GLU A 168 -2.47 18.90 -15.77
CA GLU A 168 -2.15 20.26 -16.19
C GLU A 168 -0.64 20.50 -16.31
N TRP A 169 0.15 19.95 -15.38
CA TRP A 169 1.61 20.07 -15.37
C TRP A 169 2.24 19.36 -16.58
N LEU A 170 1.77 18.15 -16.89
CA LEU A 170 2.21 17.39 -18.05
C LEU A 170 1.75 18.04 -19.36
N ALA A 171 0.50 18.50 -19.43
CA ALA A 171 -0.05 19.17 -20.60
C ALA A 171 0.74 20.44 -20.97
N ARG A 172 1.17 21.25 -19.98
CA ARG A 172 2.04 22.41 -20.21
C ARG A 172 3.40 22.05 -20.84
N ARG A 173 3.82 20.80 -20.68
CA ARG A 173 5.07 20.24 -21.26
C ARG A 173 4.85 19.47 -22.55
N GLY A 174 3.58 19.43 -23.04
CA GLY A 174 3.21 18.68 -24.24
C GLY A 174 3.22 17.17 -24.06
N ILE A 175 3.09 16.70 -22.82
CA ILE A 175 3.09 15.27 -22.46
C ILE A 175 1.66 14.85 -22.19
N ASP A 176 1.20 13.77 -22.83
CA ASP A 176 -0.11 13.19 -22.57
C ASP A 176 -0.12 12.41 -21.26
N TYR A 177 -1.30 12.35 -20.60
CA TYR A 177 -1.47 11.68 -19.33
C TYR A 177 -2.64 10.71 -19.35
N ILE A 178 -2.44 9.53 -18.75
CA ILE A 178 -3.48 8.53 -18.46
C ILE A 178 -3.38 8.13 -16.99
N PHE A 179 -4.46 8.34 -16.26
CA PHE A 179 -4.66 7.81 -14.93
C PHE A 179 -5.63 6.64 -14.96
N THR A 180 -5.28 5.51 -14.39
CA THR A 180 -6.13 4.32 -14.39
C THR A 180 -5.99 3.50 -13.13
N ILE A 181 -7.07 2.82 -12.74
CA ILE A 181 -7.15 1.95 -11.58
C ILE A 181 -7.29 0.50 -12.05
N ALA A 182 -6.34 -0.35 -11.68
CA ALA A 182 -6.46 -1.79 -11.87
C ALA A 182 -7.45 -2.36 -10.85
N PRO A 183 -8.54 -3.03 -11.27
CA PRO A 183 -9.54 -3.52 -10.34
C PRO A 183 -9.03 -4.66 -9.45
N ASN A 184 -9.49 -4.72 -8.20
CA ASN A 184 -9.30 -5.88 -7.37
C ASN A 184 -10.03 -7.12 -7.94
N LYS A 185 -9.53 -8.30 -7.67
CA LYS A 185 -10.12 -9.55 -8.19
C LYS A 185 -11.58 -9.74 -7.75
N ASN A 186 -11.91 -9.40 -6.51
CA ASN A 186 -13.28 -9.47 -5.99
C ASN A 186 -14.22 -8.42 -6.60
N SER A 187 -13.70 -7.33 -7.15
CA SER A 187 -14.49 -6.35 -7.92
C SER A 187 -14.88 -6.89 -9.30
N ILE A 188 -14.07 -7.79 -9.87
CA ILE A 188 -14.33 -8.42 -11.17
C ILE A 188 -15.12 -9.72 -11.04
N TYR A 189 -14.85 -10.53 -10.01
CA TYR A 189 -15.44 -11.85 -9.78
C TYR A 189 -16.12 -11.95 -8.40
N PRO A 190 -17.10 -11.07 -8.08
CA PRO A 190 -17.79 -11.08 -6.79
C PRO A 190 -18.57 -12.37 -6.52
N GLU A 191 -19.00 -13.11 -7.58
CA GLU A 191 -19.77 -14.34 -7.46
C GLU A 191 -18.98 -15.49 -6.82
N TYR A 192 -17.64 -15.42 -6.83
CA TYR A 192 -16.77 -16.41 -6.16
C TYR A 192 -16.45 -16.03 -4.71
N MET A 193 -16.83 -14.85 -4.25
CA MET A 193 -16.71 -14.50 -2.84
C MET A 193 -17.62 -15.37 -1.95
N PRO A 194 -17.23 -15.63 -0.70
CA PRO A 194 -18.10 -16.33 0.25
C PRO A 194 -19.38 -15.52 0.53
N GLU A 195 -20.50 -16.22 0.76
CA GLU A 195 -21.82 -15.59 0.89
C GLU A 195 -22.01 -14.71 2.15
N ASN A 196 -21.12 -14.89 3.13
CA ASN A 196 -21.11 -14.07 4.34
C ASN A 196 -20.54 -12.67 4.11
N TYR A 197 -19.76 -12.45 3.06
CA TYR A 197 -19.25 -11.14 2.66
C TYR A 197 -20.23 -10.47 1.70
N LYS A 198 -20.95 -9.48 2.18
CA LYS A 198 -21.94 -8.75 1.38
C LYS A 198 -21.55 -7.28 1.32
N PRO A 199 -21.23 -6.77 0.13
CA PRO A 199 -20.94 -5.34 -0.05
C PRO A 199 -22.18 -4.50 0.29
N ALA A 200 -21.95 -3.29 0.79
CA ALA A 200 -23.00 -2.29 0.95
C ALA A 200 -23.52 -1.84 -0.44
N GLU A 201 -24.77 -1.42 -0.48
CA GLU A 201 -25.40 -0.87 -1.69
C GLU A 201 -25.06 0.62 -1.84
N VAL A 202 -23.78 0.91 -2.12
CA VAL A 202 -23.24 2.26 -2.37
C VAL A 202 -22.41 2.25 -3.65
N PRO A 203 -22.18 3.41 -4.28
CA PRO A 203 -21.35 3.49 -5.49
C PRO A 203 -20.01 2.81 -5.32
N ASP A 204 -19.48 2.20 -6.36
CA ASP A 204 -18.11 1.72 -6.37
C ASP A 204 -17.13 2.85 -6.74
N ILE A 205 -15.83 2.57 -6.61
CA ILE A 205 -14.79 3.58 -6.88
C ILE A 205 -14.85 4.10 -8.33
N THR A 206 -15.18 3.26 -9.29
CA THR A 206 -15.32 3.66 -10.71
C THR A 206 -16.45 4.65 -10.92
N GLU A 207 -17.58 4.41 -10.24
CA GLU A 207 -18.73 5.32 -10.29
C GLU A 207 -18.40 6.66 -9.62
N LEU A 208 -17.71 6.63 -8.46
CA LEU A 208 -17.25 7.84 -7.78
C LEU A 208 -16.27 8.62 -8.67
N MET A 209 -15.30 7.95 -9.29
CA MET A 209 -14.36 8.58 -10.22
C MET A 209 -15.07 9.23 -11.40
N ARG A 210 -16.04 8.55 -12.01
CA ARG A 210 -16.82 9.09 -13.13
C ARG A 210 -17.63 10.32 -12.74
N GLN A 211 -18.10 10.41 -11.50
CA GLN A 211 -18.91 11.52 -11.01
C GLN A 211 -18.07 12.73 -10.59
N GLN A 212 -16.87 12.51 -10.05
CA GLN A 212 -16.12 13.56 -9.36
C GLN A 212 -14.80 13.93 -10.02
N LEU A 213 -14.22 13.07 -10.87
CA LEU A 213 -12.97 13.37 -11.54
C LEU A 213 -13.24 14.11 -12.86
N GLU A 214 -13.01 15.42 -12.85
CA GLU A 214 -13.15 16.31 -14.01
C GLU A 214 -11.86 16.36 -14.87
N SER A 215 -11.28 15.19 -15.20
CA SER A 215 -10.07 15.11 -16.02
C SER A 215 -10.24 14.10 -17.13
N ASP A 216 -9.82 14.50 -18.33
CA ASP A 216 -9.73 13.61 -19.50
C ASP A 216 -8.62 12.53 -19.32
N ALA A 217 -7.77 12.65 -18.31
CA ALA A 217 -6.75 11.65 -18.02
C ALA A 217 -7.34 10.32 -17.50
N TRP A 218 -8.57 10.34 -16.94
CA TRP A 218 -9.20 9.14 -16.40
C TRP A 218 -9.52 8.09 -17.47
N LEU A 219 -9.03 6.88 -17.24
CA LEU A 219 -9.35 5.70 -18.03
C LEU A 219 -9.96 4.60 -17.15
N ASP A 220 -11.22 4.29 -17.40
CA ASP A 220 -11.93 3.20 -16.74
C ASP A 220 -11.48 1.84 -17.29
N LEU A 221 -10.77 1.05 -16.48
CA LEU A 221 -10.46 -0.36 -16.77
C LEU A 221 -11.47 -1.32 -16.13
N HIS A 222 -12.18 -0.89 -15.09
CA HIS A 222 -13.06 -1.76 -14.33
C HIS A 222 -14.24 -2.27 -15.16
N THR A 223 -14.97 -1.35 -15.78
CA THR A 223 -16.17 -1.68 -16.60
C THR A 223 -15.82 -2.66 -17.74
N PRO A 224 -14.84 -2.37 -18.63
CA PRO A 224 -14.57 -3.26 -19.75
C PRO A 224 -13.93 -4.59 -19.33
N LEU A 225 -13.14 -4.64 -18.25
CA LEU A 225 -12.63 -5.91 -17.73
C LEU A 225 -13.75 -6.76 -17.15
N ARG A 226 -14.72 -6.17 -16.44
CA ARG A 226 -15.89 -6.86 -15.92
C ARG A 226 -16.79 -7.41 -17.03
N GLU A 227 -17.04 -6.62 -18.06
CA GLU A 227 -17.77 -7.05 -19.25
C GLU A 227 -17.05 -8.21 -19.95
N THR A 228 -15.73 -8.12 -20.10
CA THR A 228 -14.90 -9.18 -20.66
C THR A 228 -15.01 -10.46 -19.82
N ALA A 229 -14.91 -10.37 -18.50
CA ALA A 229 -15.03 -11.50 -17.59
C ALA A 229 -16.41 -12.18 -17.71
N GLN A 230 -17.49 -11.41 -17.82
CA GLN A 230 -18.86 -11.91 -17.97
C GLN A 230 -19.13 -12.54 -19.33
N SER A 231 -18.49 -12.06 -20.39
CA SER A 231 -18.69 -12.56 -21.75
C SER A 231 -17.95 -13.87 -22.05
N ARG A 232 -16.94 -14.23 -21.25
CA ARG A 232 -16.11 -15.41 -21.43
C ARG A 232 -16.73 -16.65 -20.79
N GLN A 233 -16.40 -17.82 -21.36
CA GLN A 233 -16.80 -19.10 -20.77
C GLN A 233 -15.98 -19.36 -19.50
N GLN A 234 -16.53 -20.14 -18.55
CA GLN A 234 -15.90 -20.47 -17.26
C GLN A 234 -14.46 -21.01 -17.32
N ALA A 235 -13.97 -21.42 -18.49
CA ALA A 235 -12.60 -21.91 -18.68
C ALA A 235 -11.60 -20.79 -19.05
N GLU A 236 -12.05 -19.57 -19.28
CA GLU A 236 -11.23 -18.47 -19.81
C GLU A 236 -11.27 -17.24 -18.90
N TYR A 237 -10.99 -17.43 -17.63
CA TYR A 237 -10.90 -16.32 -16.68
C TYR A 237 -9.80 -15.33 -17.07
N ILE A 238 -9.99 -14.05 -16.69
CA ILE A 238 -9.00 -12.98 -16.88
C ILE A 238 -8.20 -12.66 -15.62
N TYR A 239 -8.50 -13.34 -14.51
CA TYR A 239 -7.73 -13.35 -13.28
C TYR A 239 -7.33 -14.77 -12.91
N HIS A 240 -6.22 -14.90 -12.24
CA HIS A 240 -5.82 -16.14 -11.61
C HIS A 240 -6.75 -16.48 -10.45
N PHE A 241 -7.09 -17.74 -10.25
CA PHE A 241 -7.91 -18.14 -9.10
C PHE A 241 -7.09 -18.32 -7.81
N THR A 242 -5.77 -18.56 -7.92
CA THR A 242 -4.85 -18.70 -6.78
C THR A 242 -3.89 -17.53 -6.57
N ASP A 243 -4.01 -16.48 -7.37
CA ASP A 243 -3.21 -15.26 -7.29
C ASP A 243 -4.11 -14.02 -7.08
N SER A 244 -3.57 -12.94 -6.53
CA SER A 244 -4.30 -11.68 -6.36
C SER A 244 -4.45 -10.89 -7.65
N HIS A 245 -3.64 -11.19 -8.68
CA HIS A 245 -3.51 -10.44 -9.92
C HIS A 245 -4.36 -11.00 -11.06
N TRP A 246 -4.55 -10.21 -12.10
CA TRP A 246 -4.99 -10.70 -13.40
C TRP A 246 -3.96 -11.67 -14.01
N ASN A 247 -4.42 -12.57 -14.88
CA ASN A 247 -3.55 -13.39 -15.70
C ASN A 247 -3.14 -12.65 -16.99
N ASN A 248 -2.35 -13.28 -17.84
CA ASN A 248 -1.89 -12.65 -19.08
C ASN A 248 -3.04 -12.27 -20.02
N THR A 249 -4.20 -12.94 -19.96
CA THR A 249 -5.38 -12.57 -20.75
C THR A 249 -5.99 -11.27 -20.23
N GLY A 250 -6.09 -11.10 -18.93
CA GLY A 250 -6.54 -9.85 -18.31
C GLY A 250 -5.58 -8.71 -18.58
N ALA A 251 -4.27 -8.95 -18.43
CA ALA A 251 -3.24 -7.98 -18.73
C ALA A 251 -3.26 -7.53 -20.22
N LEU A 252 -3.42 -8.48 -21.16
CA LEU A 252 -3.54 -8.15 -22.57
C LEU A 252 -4.80 -7.30 -22.86
N THR A 253 -5.93 -7.65 -22.21
CA THR A 253 -7.16 -6.86 -22.34
C THR A 253 -6.94 -5.44 -21.80
N ALA A 254 -6.34 -5.28 -20.63
CA ALA A 254 -6.00 -3.98 -20.07
C ALA A 254 -5.04 -3.18 -20.97
N ALA A 255 -3.98 -3.82 -21.49
CA ALA A 255 -3.05 -3.20 -22.42
C ALA A 255 -3.74 -2.71 -23.70
N GLN A 256 -4.68 -3.49 -24.26
CA GLN A 256 -5.46 -3.08 -25.44
C GLN A 256 -6.31 -1.84 -25.18
N ILE A 257 -6.91 -1.75 -23.99
CA ILE A 257 -7.73 -0.59 -23.59
C ILE A 257 -6.85 0.64 -23.41
N ILE A 258 -5.73 0.49 -22.69
CA ILE A 258 -4.76 1.57 -22.45
C ILE A 258 -4.19 2.09 -23.77
N LEU A 259 -3.72 1.20 -24.65
CA LEU A 259 -3.11 1.61 -25.93
C LEU A 259 -4.13 2.19 -26.90
N ARG A 260 -5.37 1.73 -26.88
CA ARG A 260 -6.45 2.37 -27.66
C ARG A 260 -6.67 3.81 -27.19
N ARG A 261 -6.71 4.05 -25.88
CA ARG A 261 -6.81 5.41 -25.32
C ARG A 261 -5.58 6.25 -25.67
N ALA A 262 -4.38 5.66 -25.60
CA ALA A 262 -3.14 6.35 -25.98
C ALA A 262 -3.10 6.71 -27.47
N SER A 263 -3.64 5.87 -28.36
CA SER A 263 -3.66 6.13 -29.81
C SER A 263 -4.57 7.30 -30.22
N ASP A 264 -5.50 7.71 -29.37
CA ASP A 264 -6.29 8.93 -29.60
C ASP A 264 -5.42 10.19 -29.53
N LYS A 265 -4.30 10.13 -28.82
CA LYS A 265 -3.35 11.21 -28.58
C LYS A 265 -2.07 11.05 -29.41
N LEU A 266 -1.58 9.82 -29.54
CA LEU A 266 -0.33 9.44 -30.20
C LEU A 266 -0.67 8.73 -31.53
N PRO A 267 -0.82 9.46 -32.66
CA PRO A 267 -1.11 8.86 -33.94
C PRO A 267 0.03 7.89 -34.34
N GLU A 268 -0.34 6.83 -35.07
CA GLU A 268 0.59 5.81 -35.55
C GLU A 268 1.27 4.98 -34.43
N LEU A 269 0.68 4.97 -33.22
CA LEU A 269 1.14 4.05 -32.18
C LEU A 269 0.98 2.60 -32.66
N PRO A 270 2.04 1.75 -32.68
CA PRO A 270 2.00 0.43 -33.32
C PRO A 270 1.30 -0.60 -32.42
N ILE A 271 -0.03 -0.46 -32.25
CA ILE A 271 -0.87 -1.35 -31.41
C ILE A 271 -0.84 -2.79 -31.93
N GLU A 272 -0.60 -2.99 -33.22
CA GLU A 272 -0.41 -4.31 -33.83
C GLU A 272 0.82 -5.08 -33.28
N ASN A 273 1.70 -4.42 -32.56
CA ASN A 273 2.80 -5.05 -31.83
C ASN A 273 2.35 -5.80 -30.59
N LEU A 274 1.11 -5.58 -30.13
CA LEU A 274 0.53 -6.41 -29.09
C LEU A 274 0.44 -7.88 -29.53
N PRO A 275 0.53 -8.83 -28.58
CA PRO A 275 0.32 -10.23 -28.87
C PRO A 275 -1.02 -10.47 -29.57
N GLY A 276 -1.03 -11.36 -30.55
CA GLY A 276 -2.27 -11.83 -31.19
C GLY A 276 -3.11 -12.70 -30.26
N SER A 277 -4.19 -13.30 -30.82
CA SER A 277 -5.10 -14.18 -30.06
C SER A 277 -4.52 -15.55 -29.76
N ASP A 278 -3.44 -15.95 -30.41
CA ASP A 278 -2.85 -17.28 -30.27
C ASP A 278 -2.03 -17.38 -29.00
N PHE A 279 -2.32 -18.39 -28.19
CA PHE A 279 -1.62 -18.61 -26.91
C PHE A 279 -1.37 -20.10 -26.64
N GLU A 280 -0.34 -20.36 -25.86
CA GLU A 280 -0.04 -21.65 -25.26
C GLU A 280 -0.51 -21.65 -23.79
N ILE A 281 -1.20 -22.72 -23.36
CA ILE A 281 -1.57 -22.90 -21.96
C ILE A 281 -0.51 -23.76 -21.30
N ARG A 282 0.04 -23.29 -20.17
CA ARG A 282 0.92 -24.08 -19.31
C ARG A 282 0.40 -24.07 -17.89
N GLN A 283 0.42 -25.22 -17.23
CA GLN A 283 0.02 -25.37 -15.83
C GLN A 283 1.25 -25.18 -14.91
N ASP A 284 1.84 -24.01 -14.95
CA ASP A 284 3.10 -23.71 -14.26
C ASP A 284 3.04 -22.44 -13.39
N TRP A 285 1.91 -21.75 -13.36
CA TRP A 285 1.75 -20.56 -12.54
C TRP A 285 1.51 -20.92 -11.07
N GLN A 286 2.30 -20.35 -10.19
CA GLN A 286 2.13 -20.42 -8.74
C GLN A 286 1.66 -19.07 -8.23
N GLY A 287 0.38 -18.99 -7.85
CA GLY A 287 -0.22 -17.76 -7.34
C GLY A 287 0.34 -17.34 -5.98
N ASP A 288 0.41 -16.04 -5.76
CA ASP A 288 0.87 -15.44 -4.51
C ASP A 288 0.02 -15.88 -3.31
N LEU A 289 -1.30 -15.99 -3.48
CA LEU A 289 -2.23 -16.45 -2.44
C LEU A 289 -2.06 -17.93 -2.12
N ALA A 290 -1.80 -18.77 -3.14
CA ALA A 290 -1.49 -20.18 -2.91
C ALA A 290 -0.17 -20.34 -2.14
N VAL A 291 0.84 -19.53 -2.46
CA VAL A 291 2.11 -19.50 -1.72
C VAL A 291 1.91 -19.01 -0.27
N MET A 292 1.03 -18.02 -0.04
CA MET A 292 0.69 -17.56 1.31
C MET A 292 -0.02 -18.63 2.14
N LEU A 293 -0.78 -19.53 1.49
CA LEU A 293 -1.46 -20.64 2.17
C LEU A 293 -0.53 -21.82 2.43
N ASP A 294 0.20 -22.27 1.43
CA ASP A 294 1.13 -23.40 1.52
C ASP A 294 2.44 -23.10 0.78
N PRO A 295 3.39 -22.42 1.44
CA PRO A 295 4.67 -22.10 0.82
C PRO A 295 5.50 -23.33 0.42
N SER A 296 5.23 -24.48 1.06
CA SER A 296 6.00 -25.72 0.81
C SER A 296 5.52 -26.50 -0.41
N SER A 297 4.26 -26.34 -0.79
CA SER A 297 3.64 -27.02 -1.92
C SER A 297 2.49 -26.21 -2.50
N PRO A 298 2.77 -25.00 -3.04
CA PRO A 298 1.72 -24.15 -3.57
C PRO A 298 1.03 -24.80 -4.76
N GLN A 299 -0.29 -24.63 -4.82
CA GLN A 299 -1.09 -25.11 -5.94
C GLN A 299 -0.68 -24.37 -7.22
N THR A 300 -0.53 -25.09 -8.34
CA THR A 300 -0.30 -24.49 -9.65
C THR A 300 -1.60 -24.38 -10.45
N GLU A 301 -1.68 -23.37 -11.29
CA GLU A 301 -2.78 -23.14 -12.20
C GLU A 301 -2.31 -22.79 -13.63
N ASN A 302 -3.26 -22.70 -14.55
CA ASN A 302 -2.97 -22.39 -15.94
C ASN A 302 -2.55 -20.91 -16.09
N GLN A 303 -1.49 -20.70 -16.87
CA GLN A 303 -1.12 -19.39 -17.41
C GLN A 303 -1.20 -19.44 -18.94
N TYR A 304 -1.57 -18.31 -19.51
CA TYR A 304 -1.74 -18.12 -20.96
C TYR A 304 -0.52 -17.39 -21.51
N TYR A 305 0.29 -18.07 -22.31
CA TYR A 305 1.50 -17.50 -22.91
C TYR A 305 1.21 -17.11 -24.36
N TYR A 306 1.04 -15.83 -24.57
CA TYR A 306 0.78 -15.26 -25.89
C TYR A 306 2.07 -15.18 -26.72
N GLY A 307 2.00 -15.65 -27.96
CA GLY A 307 3.08 -15.47 -28.91
C GLY A 307 3.22 -14.00 -29.31
N THR A 308 4.42 -13.46 -29.28
CA THR A 308 4.71 -12.11 -29.75
C THR A 308 5.80 -12.17 -30.82
N ASN A 309 5.57 -11.46 -31.93
CA ASN A 309 6.59 -11.20 -32.96
C ASN A 309 7.42 -9.96 -32.62
N SER A 310 7.03 -9.26 -31.56
CA SER A 310 7.60 -8.00 -31.15
C SER A 310 8.74 -8.22 -30.19
N THR A 311 9.80 -7.44 -30.36
CA THR A 311 11.01 -7.56 -29.53
C THR A 311 11.31 -6.24 -28.86
N TYR A 312 11.59 -6.32 -27.60
CA TYR A 312 12.17 -5.22 -26.81
C TYR A 312 13.39 -5.72 -26.06
N ARG A 313 14.12 -4.83 -25.45
CA ARG A 313 15.32 -5.15 -24.63
C ARG A 313 15.28 -4.33 -23.35
N PHE A 314 15.71 -4.92 -22.26
CA PHE A 314 16.01 -4.18 -21.05
C PHE A 314 17.30 -3.34 -21.25
N LYS A 315 17.25 -2.06 -20.89
CA LYS A 315 18.43 -1.16 -20.93
C LYS A 315 19.43 -1.50 -19.83
N ARG A 316 18.98 -2.16 -18.75
CA ARG A 316 19.78 -2.61 -17.61
C ARG A 316 19.39 -4.04 -17.20
N PRO A 317 20.26 -4.79 -16.50
CA PRO A 317 19.87 -6.09 -15.96
C PRO A 317 18.68 -5.95 -14.99
N VAL A 318 17.65 -6.74 -15.20
CA VAL A 318 16.44 -6.83 -14.38
C VAL A 318 16.48 -8.15 -13.63
N ARG A 319 16.29 -8.11 -12.31
CA ARG A 319 16.25 -9.31 -11.46
C ARG A 319 14.87 -9.97 -11.48
N SER A 320 13.85 -9.14 -11.49
CA SER A 320 12.44 -9.55 -11.60
C SER A 320 11.59 -8.37 -12.06
N MET A 321 10.34 -8.64 -12.46
CA MET A 321 9.37 -7.57 -12.77
C MET A 321 8.97 -6.76 -11.52
N GLU A 322 9.43 -7.18 -10.33
CA GLU A 322 9.27 -6.44 -9.07
C GLU A 322 10.35 -5.35 -8.85
N ASP A 323 11.34 -5.23 -9.74
CA ASP A 323 12.37 -4.19 -9.60
C ASP A 323 11.73 -2.79 -9.61
N ILE A 324 12.22 -1.91 -8.72
CA ILE A 324 11.64 -0.57 -8.52
C ILE A 324 11.65 0.25 -9.82
N LEU A 325 12.73 0.13 -10.60
CA LEU A 325 12.89 0.83 -11.88
C LEU A 325 13.29 -0.15 -12.97
N ILE A 326 12.46 -0.23 -14.01
CA ILE A 326 12.72 -1.03 -15.20
C ILE A 326 12.73 -0.09 -16.40
N GLU A 327 13.74 -0.21 -17.25
CA GLU A 327 13.88 0.57 -18.49
C GLU A 327 14.01 -0.38 -19.66
N THR A 328 13.17 -0.17 -20.67
CA THR A 328 13.16 -0.97 -21.90
C THR A 328 13.38 -0.11 -23.15
N THR A 329 13.75 -0.74 -24.24
CA THR A 329 13.85 -0.11 -25.56
C THR A 329 13.39 -1.07 -26.65
N SER A 330 12.69 -0.55 -27.64
CA SER A 330 12.28 -1.23 -28.85
C SER A 330 12.64 -0.38 -30.07
N ASN A 331 12.83 -1.04 -31.20
CA ASN A 331 13.03 -0.37 -32.48
C ASN A 331 11.74 -0.30 -33.34
N GLN A 332 10.60 -0.63 -32.75
CA GLN A 332 9.32 -0.70 -33.42
C GLN A 332 8.39 0.48 -33.06
N GLY A 333 8.64 1.13 -31.94
CA GLY A 333 7.91 2.32 -31.51
C GLY A 333 8.64 3.62 -31.86
N GLU A 334 7.89 4.72 -31.90
CA GLU A 334 8.43 6.07 -32.08
C GLU A 334 8.32 6.92 -30.82
N TYR A 335 7.36 6.63 -29.95
CA TYR A 335 7.06 7.37 -28.72
C TYR A 335 7.71 6.79 -27.47
N ASN A 336 7.91 7.62 -26.48
CA ASN A 336 8.52 7.24 -25.20
C ASN A 336 7.46 7.27 -24.06
N LEU A 337 7.50 6.25 -23.24
CA LEU A 337 6.57 6.04 -22.12
C LEU A 337 7.29 6.20 -20.76
N LEU A 338 6.66 6.93 -19.83
CA LEU A 338 6.89 6.79 -18.40
C LEU A 338 5.64 6.20 -17.76
N MET A 339 5.78 5.07 -17.07
CA MET A 339 4.67 4.44 -16.33
C MET A 339 5.00 4.35 -14.85
N PHE A 340 4.26 5.08 -14.03
CA PHE A 340 4.18 4.82 -12.59
C PHE A 340 3.22 3.66 -12.39
N ARG A 341 3.63 2.70 -11.58
CA ARG A 341 2.94 1.41 -11.53
C ARG A 341 3.05 0.72 -10.19
N ASP A 342 2.17 -0.22 -9.95
CA ASP A 342 2.35 -1.22 -8.91
C ASP A 342 2.59 -2.63 -9.47
N SER A 343 2.25 -3.68 -8.71
CA SER A 343 2.50 -5.07 -9.11
C SER A 343 1.55 -5.56 -10.22
N PHE A 344 0.39 -4.94 -10.39
CA PHE A 344 -0.55 -5.30 -11.46
C PHE A 344 0.06 -5.05 -12.84
N ALA A 345 0.80 -3.96 -13.00
CA ALA A 345 1.47 -3.66 -14.24
C ALA A 345 2.70 -4.53 -14.54
N ASN A 346 3.10 -5.44 -13.66
CA ASN A 346 4.19 -6.39 -13.98
C ASN A 346 3.94 -7.13 -15.30
N ALA A 347 2.70 -7.58 -15.53
CA ALA A 347 2.30 -8.25 -16.76
C ALA A 347 2.14 -7.29 -17.95
N LEU A 348 1.95 -5.99 -17.71
CA LEU A 348 1.84 -4.98 -18.75
C LEU A 348 3.20 -4.63 -19.37
N ILE A 349 4.31 -4.83 -18.68
CA ILE A 349 5.65 -4.52 -19.18
C ILE A 349 5.92 -5.23 -20.49
N ASP A 350 5.64 -6.54 -20.58
CA ASP A 350 5.81 -7.34 -21.78
C ASP A 350 4.86 -6.91 -22.91
N MET A 351 3.70 -6.35 -22.57
CA MET A 351 2.70 -5.90 -23.53
C MET A 351 3.01 -4.51 -24.11
N LEU A 352 3.45 -3.58 -23.25
CA LEU A 352 3.67 -2.18 -23.61
C LEU A 352 5.06 -1.94 -24.21
N SER A 353 6.09 -2.62 -23.70
CA SER A 353 7.48 -2.39 -24.14
C SER A 353 7.72 -2.54 -25.64
N PRO A 354 7.09 -3.44 -26.39
CA PRO A 354 7.23 -3.52 -27.83
C PRO A 354 6.62 -2.34 -28.60
N VAL A 355 5.68 -1.62 -27.99
CA VAL A 355 4.91 -0.55 -28.64
C VAL A 355 5.64 0.79 -28.55
N PHE A 356 6.44 1.01 -27.50
CA PHE A 356 7.17 2.25 -27.28
C PHE A 356 8.64 2.13 -27.66
N LYS A 357 9.24 3.22 -28.15
CA LYS A 357 10.68 3.31 -28.45
C LYS A 357 11.52 3.14 -27.19
N GLU A 358 11.17 3.88 -26.16
CA GLU A 358 11.71 3.73 -24.80
C GLU A 358 10.54 3.69 -23.82
N ALA A 359 10.67 2.86 -22.79
CA ALA A 359 9.69 2.86 -21.71
C ALA A 359 10.41 2.75 -20.36
N ILE A 360 9.97 3.60 -19.43
CA ILE A 360 10.44 3.66 -18.05
C ILE A 360 9.26 3.24 -17.17
N TYR A 361 9.45 2.21 -16.36
CA TYR A 361 8.47 1.69 -15.42
C TYR A 361 8.99 1.91 -13.99
N SER A 362 8.29 2.70 -13.20
CA SER A 362 8.69 3.04 -11.83
C SER A 362 7.64 2.59 -10.81
N ARG A 363 8.10 1.88 -9.76
CA ARG A 363 7.28 1.51 -8.59
C ARG A 363 7.61 2.34 -7.36
N ALA A 364 8.47 3.34 -7.50
CA ALA A 364 8.83 4.20 -6.39
C ALA A 364 7.64 5.01 -5.90
N LEU A 365 7.50 5.11 -4.58
CA LEU A 365 6.62 6.06 -3.91
C LEU A 365 7.49 6.98 -3.04
N PRO A 366 7.25 8.26 -3.04
CA PRO A 366 6.36 9.01 -3.96
C PRO A 366 6.77 8.88 -5.45
N HIS A 367 5.82 9.09 -6.35
CA HIS A 367 6.07 9.10 -7.79
C HIS A 367 6.97 10.27 -8.18
N ASP A 368 8.10 9.99 -8.83
CA ASP A 368 9.13 10.98 -9.17
C ASP A 368 9.00 11.43 -10.63
N TYR A 369 8.38 12.57 -10.85
CA TYR A 369 8.16 13.14 -12.18
C TYR A 369 9.44 13.70 -12.83
N SER A 370 10.55 13.84 -12.10
CA SER A 370 11.86 14.19 -12.70
C SER A 370 12.34 13.11 -13.67
N LEU A 371 11.75 11.91 -13.63
CA LEU A 371 12.03 10.84 -14.59
C LEU A 371 11.70 11.21 -16.04
N ILE A 372 10.83 12.20 -16.30
CA ILE A 372 10.57 12.70 -17.67
C ILE A 372 11.82 13.27 -18.34
N GLU A 373 12.78 13.76 -17.55
CA GLU A 373 14.04 14.31 -18.07
C GLU A 373 15.00 13.23 -18.58
N LYS A 374 14.78 11.96 -18.25
CA LYS A 374 15.64 10.84 -18.68
C LYS A 374 15.44 10.42 -20.13
N ALA A 375 14.28 10.74 -20.69
CA ALA A 375 13.92 10.53 -22.07
C ALA A 375 12.92 11.62 -22.48
N ASP A 376 12.80 11.89 -23.77
CA ASP A 376 11.77 12.80 -24.29
C ASP A 376 10.41 12.07 -24.17
N ILE A 377 9.79 12.12 -23.00
CA ILE A 377 8.56 11.40 -22.69
C ILE A 377 7.37 12.03 -23.44
N ASP A 378 6.61 11.20 -24.16
CA ASP A 378 5.40 11.60 -24.88
C ASP A 378 4.12 11.27 -24.08
N LEU A 379 4.18 10.19 -23.28
CA LEU A 379 3.04 9.70 -22.48
C LEU A 379 3.47 9.34 -21.07
N VAL A 380 2.72 9.81 -20.10
CA VAL A 380 2.79 9.32 -18.72
C VAL A 380 1.53 8.50 -18.41
N ILE A 381 1.72 7.30 -17.86
CA ILE A 381 0.64 6.47 -17.32
C ILE A 381 0.86 6.35 -15.81
N LEU A 382 -0.17 6.67 -15.03
CA LEU A 382 -0.24 6.32 -13.61
C LEU A 382 -1.25 5.18 -13.45
N GLU A 383 -0.75 3.98 -13.19
CA GLU A 383 -1.56 2.81 -12.87
C GLU A 383 -1.39 2.46 -11.39
N ILE A 384 -2.51 2.27 -10.73
CA ILE A 384 -2.56 1.86 -9.33
C ILE A 384 -3.71 0.87 -9.12
N VAL A 385 -3.49 -0.16 -8.32
CA VAL A 385 -4.56 -1.10 -7.98
C VAL A 385 -5.57 -0.46 -7.00
N GLU A 386 -6.81 -0.82 -7.13
CA GLU A 386 -7.96 -0.28 -6.39
C GLU A 386 -7.67 -0.16 -4.87
N ARG A 387 -7.14 -1.21 -4.22
CA ARG A 387 -6.81 -1.22 -2.79
C ARG A 387 -5.70 -0.24 -2.36
N ASN A 388 -4.90 0.22 -3.30
CA ASN A 388 -3.76 1.11 -3.03
C ASN A 388 -4.07 2.57 -3.32
N LEU A 389 -5.29 2.90 -3.74
CA LEU A 389 -5.65 4.25 -4.18
C LEU A 389 -5.39 5.32 -3.12
N GLY A 390 -5.60 5.00 -1.84
CA GLY A 390 -5.30 5.89 -0.72
C GLY A 390 -3.83 6.32 -0.62
N LEU A 391 -2.89 5.55 -1.19
CA LEU A 391 -1.47 5.91 -1.22
C LEU A 391 -1.19 7.20 -2.00
N LEU A 392 -2.05 7.56 -2.96
CA LEU A 392 -1.93 8.82 -3.69
C LEU A 392 -2.20 10.04 -2.80
N LEU A 393 -2.96 9.88 -1.72
CA LEU A 393 -3.22 10.91 -0.72
C LEU A 393 -2.11 10.98 0.34
N GLU A 394 -1.44 9.84 0.60
CA GLU A 394 -0.35 9.75 1.59
C GLU A 394 1.00 10.20 0.99
N TYR A 395 1.23 9.90 -0.30
CA TYR A 395 2.51 10.14 -0.97
C TYR A 395 2.37 11.15 -2.11
N ALA A 396 2.42 12.44 -1.78
CA ALA A 396 2.42 13.49 -2.79
C ALA A 396 3.56 13.29 -3.80
N PRO A 397 3.30 13.42 -5.12
CA PRO A 397 4.32 13.22 -6.14
C PRO A 397 5.50 14.20 -5.98
N VAL A 398 6.68 13.78 -6.41
CA VAL A 398 7.85 14.67 -6.54
C VAL A 398 7.77 15.35 -7.90
N MET A 399 7.30 16.60 -7.90
CA MET A 399 7.00 17.34 -9.14
C MET A 399 7.14 18.84 -8.88
N THR A 400 8.00 19.51 -9.63
CA THR A 400 8.22 20.95 -9.50
C THR A 400 6.92 21.72 -9.75
N ALA A 401 6.49 22.52 -8.78
CA ALA A 401 5.31 23.34 -8.93
C ALA A 401 5.56 24.50 -9.92
N ASP A 402 4.62 24.67 -10.83
CA ASP A 402 4.58 25.83 -11.72
C ASP A 402 3.87 27.00 -11.03
N THR A 403 4.21 28.24 -11.41
CA THR A 403 3.47 29.43 -10.96
C THR A 403 2.08 29.45 -11.55
N ILE A 404 1.11 29.91 -10.76
CA ILE A 404 -0.28 30.05 -11.18
C ILE A 404 -0.41 31.29 -12.08
N GLU A 405 -0.96 31.08 -13.30
CA GLU A 405 -1.21 32.13 -14.28
C GLU A 405 -2.72 32.36 -14.55
N ASP A 406 -3.60 31.55 -13.94
CA ASP A 406 -5.05 31.66 -14.10
C ASP A 406 -5.59 32.97 -13.56
N GLN A 407 -5.95 33.90 -14.46
CA GLN A 407 -6.43 35.24 -14.13
C GLN A 407 -7.71 35.24 -13.30
N LYS A 408 -8.60 34.25 -13.49
CA LYS A 408 -9.82 34.13 -12.70
C LYS A 408 -9.51 33.78 -11.27
N LEU A 409 -8.67 32.76 -11.08
CA LEU A 409 -8.24 32.34 -9.76
C LEU A 409 -7.46 33.46 -9.04
N LEU A 410 -6.55 34.13 -9.74
CA LEU A 410 -5.81 35.27 -9.20
C LEU A 410 -6.75 36.39 -8.72
N PHE A 411 -7.82 36.65 -9.47
CA PHE A 411 -8.82 37.65 -9.09
C PHE A 411 -9.65 37.22 -7.88
N GLU A 412 -10.01 35.94 -7.80
CA GLU A 412 -10.73 35.37 -6.65
C GLU A 412 -9.88 35.48 -5.38
N LEU A 413 -8.61 35.07 -5.44
CA LEU A 413 -7.70 35.12 -4.29
C LEU A 413 -7.39 36.54 -3.83
N ALA A 414 -7.26 37.50 -4.76
CA ALA A 414 -7.01 38.91 -4.41
C ALA A 414 -8.15 39.57 -3.60
N ALA A 415 -9.34 38.95 -3.59
CA ALA A 415 -10.49 39.42 -2.82
C ALA A 415 -10.56 38.80 -1.41
N VAL A 416 -9.68 37.82 -1.07
CA VAL A 416 -9.66 37.14 0.21
C VAL A 416 -8.81 37.96 1.21
N GLU A 417 -9.40 38.35 2.32
CA GLU A 417 -8.66 38.96 3.42
C GLU A 417 -7.95 37.86 4.22
N TYR A 418 -6.69 38.06 4.57
CA TYR A 418 -5.95 37.12 5.41
C TYR A 418 -5.74 37.66 6.83
N SER A 419 -5.71 36.73 7.79
CA SER A 419 -5.34 36.98 9.18
C SER A 419 -3.89 36.57 9.43
N GLU A 420 -3.17 37.31 10.26
CA GLU A 420 -1.84 36.87 10.73
C GLU A 420 -2.01 35.77 11.79
N ALA A 421 -1.44 34.59 11.53
CA ALA A 421 -1.39 33.51 12.51
C ALA A 421 -0.12 32.66 12.32
N SER A 422 0.73 32.60 13.33
CA SER A 422 2.03 31.94 13.27
C SER A 422 2.04 30.53 13.88
N ASP A 423 0.93 30.09 14.49
CA ASP A 423 0.84 28.82 15.22
C ASP A 423 -0.14 27.81 14.60
N ILE A 424 -0.63 28.07 13.38
CA ILE A 424 -1.62 27.23 12.70
C ILE A 424 -0.96 26.07 11.97
N PHE A 425 0.30 26.17 11.59
CA PHE A 425 1.00 25.10 10.88
C PHE A 425 2.45 24.94 11.34
N TYR A 426 3.04 23.80 11.01
CA TYR A 426 4.41 23.43 11.30
C TYR A 426 5.06 22.79 10.08
N PHE A 427 6.24 23.26 9.70
CA PHE A 427 7.04 22.65 8.62
C PHE A 427 7.68 21.34 9.11
N ILE A 428 7.39 20.24 8.41
CA ILE A 428 7.91 18.91 8.74
C ILE A 428 9.08 18.52 7.84
N GLU A 429 9.16 19.09 6.64
CA GLU A 429 10.22 18.80 5.69
C GLU A 429 10.65 20.06 4.95
N ASN A 430 11.96 20.20 4.80
CA ASN A 430 12.58 21.22 3.98
C ASN A 430 13.88 20.65 3.42
N THR A 431 13.78 19.80 2.40
CA THR A 431 14.88 19.00 1.87
C THR A 431 15.04 19.15 0.38
N LYS A 432 16.24 18.83 -0.11
CA LYS A 432 16.48 18.76 -1.54
C LYS A 432 15.82 17.49 -2.10
N SER A 433 14.95 17.66 -3.10
CA SER A 433 14.32 16.59 -3.86
C SER A 433 14.91 16.49 -5.27
N SER A 434 14.55 15.43 -6.02
CA SER A 434 14.90 15.31 -7.44
C SER A 434 14.27 16.39 -8.32
N ALA A 435 13.14 16.97 -7.88
CA ALA A 435 12.45 18.05 -8.57
C ALA A 435 12.92 19.45 -8.11
N GLY A 436 13.93 19.55 -7.23
CA GLY A 436 14.46 20.77 -6.68
C GLY A 436 14.44 20.79 -5.15
N HIS A 437 13.58 21.59 -4.54
CA HIS A 437 13.49 21.74 -3.09
C HIS A 437 12.08 21.44 -2.58
N ARG A 438 11.92 20.39 -1.79
CA ARG A 438 10.62 19.99 -1.21
C ARG A 438 10.36 20.70 0.10
N VAL A 439 9.18 21.29 0.21
CA VAL A 439 8.67 21.92 1.43
C VAL A 439 7.37 21.23 1.81
N SER A 440 7.28 20.70 3.02
CA SER A 440 6.07 20.09 3.54
C SER A 440 5.71 20.68 4.89
N ALA A 441 4.43 20.89 5.13
CA ALA A 441 3.93 21.40 6.39
C ALA A 441 2.60 20.75 6.76
N ILE A 442 2.35 20.66 8.05
CA ILE A 442 1.07 20.16 8.60
C ILE A 442 0.31 21.29 9.28
N PHE A 443 -0.99 21.23 9.23
CA PHE A 443 -1.88 22.15 9.94
C PHE A 443 -2.12 21.69 11.38
N LYS A 444 -2.31 22.65 12.26
CA LYS A 444 -2.75 22.38 13.63
C LYS A 444 -4.13 21.75 13.59
N PRO A 445 -4.38 20.63 14.29
CA PRO A 445 -5.68 19.99 14.34
C PRO A 445 -6.82 20.96 14.69
N GLY A 446 -7.94 20.85 13.98
CA GLY A 446 -9.05 21.79 14.07
C GLY A 446 -8.92 23.03 13.18
N HIS A 447 -7.84 23.13 12.39
CA HIS A 447 -7.64 24.19 11.39
C HIS A 447 -7.48 23.56 10.01
N PHE A 448 -8.25 23.99 9.06
CA PHE A 448 -8.20 23.54 7.66
C PHE A 448 -8.35 22.02 7.48
N ASP A 449 -9.07 21.35 8.38
CA ASP A 449 -9.28 19.91 8.33
C ASP A 449 -10.03 19.48 7.05
N GLU A 450 -10.84 20.37 6.46
CA GLU A 450 -11.58 20.16 5.21
C GLU A 450 -10.90 20.81 3.99
N SER A 451 -9.57 20.97 4.00
CA SER A 451 -8.84 21.55 2.88
C SER A 451 -8.91 20.69 1.63
N GLU A 452 -9.46 21.22 0.55
CA GLU A 452 -9.54 20.60 -0.78
C GLU A 452 -8.36 21.01 -1.66
N ARG A 453 -8.07 22.33 -1.71
CA ARG A 453 -6.98 22.95 -2.47
C ARG A 453 -6.19 23.89 -1.57
N ILE A 454 -4.88 23.95 -1.82
CA ILE A 454 -3.97 24.78 -1.04
C ILE A 454 -3.09 25.57 -2.00
N ILE A 455 -3.13 26.91 -1.87
CA ILE A 455 -2.31 27.81 -2.69
C ILE A 455 -1.41 28.62 -1.77
N ILE A 456 -0.16 28.77 -2.17
CA ILE A 456 0.85 29.49 -1.41
C ILE A 456 1.32 30.68 -2.21
N GLU A 457 1.21 31.87 -1.63
CA GLU A 457 1.73 33.12 -2.20
C GLU A 457 3.04 33.53 -1.51
N LEU A 458 3.98 33.98 -2.32
CA LEU A 458 5.19 34.66 -1.88
C LEU A 458 4.99 36.17 -2.05
N PRO A 459 4.60 36.93 -0.99
CA PRO A 459 4.20 38.31 -1.12
C PRO A 459 5.30 39.25 -1.69
N SER A 460 6.58 38.88 -1.49
CA SER A 460 7.71 39.68 -2.00
C SER A 460 7.79 39.70 -3.53
N THR A 461 7.29 38.67 -4.20
CA THR A 461 7.30 38.54 -5.67
C THR A 461 5.89 38.50 -6.27
N GLY A 462 4.87 38.26 -5.45
CA GLY A 462 3.50 37.99 -5.90
C GLY A 462 3.32 36.68 -6.62
N GLN A 463 4.29 35.75 -6.52
CA GLN A 463 4.19 34.42 -7.13
C GLN A 463 3.28 33.51 -6.28
N LEU A 464 2.39 32.80 -6.94
CA LEU A 464 1.50 31.82 -6.33
C LEU A 464 1.79 30.43 -6.88
N TYR A 465 1.72 29.44 -6.00
CA TYR A 465 1.95 28.03 -6.31
C TYR A 465 0.80 27.20 -5.73
N GLU A 466 0.34 26.21 -6.45
CA GLU A 466 -0.61 25.23 -5.90
C GLU A 466 0.15 24.04 -5.33
N ALA A 467 -0.09 23.77 -4.06
CA ALA A 467 0.54 22.70 -3.31
C ALA A 467 -0.34 21.45 -3.29
N TYR A 468 0.28 20.28 -3.15
CA TYR A 468 -0.44 19.03 -2.95
C TYR A 468 -0.96 18.95 -1.52
N PRO A 469 -2.26 18.74 -1.29
CA PRO A 469 -2.76 18.37 0.03
C PRO A 469 -2.24 16.99 0.41
N ILE A 470 -1.75 16.84 1.64
CA ILE A 470 -1.27 15.58 2.19
C ILE A 470 -2.02 15.21 3.46
N ILE A 471 -2.00 13.91 3.76
CA ILE A 471 -2.45 13.36 5.03
C ILE A 471 -1.23 12.71 5.68
N GLU A 472 -0.76 13.28 6.77
CA GLU A 472 0.38 12.78 7.53
C GLU A 472 -0.09 11.93 8.70
N ARG A 473 0.50 10.74 8.86
CA ARG A 473 0.28 9.90 10.06
C ARG A 473 1.36 10.24 11.09
N PRO A 474 0.97 10.64 12.32
CA PRO A 474 1.96 11.04 13.31
C PRO A 474 2.94 9.89 13.63
N ASP A 475 4.20 10.08 13.33
CA ASP A 475 5.29 9.26 13.81
C ASP A 475 5.77 9.75 15.20
N GLU A 476 6.85 9.16 15.74
CA GLU A 476 7.38 9.54 17.06
C GLU A 476 7.89 11.00 17.10
N GLU A 477 8.45 11.51 16.01
CA GLU A 477 8.97 12.87 15.91
C GLU A 477 7.83 13.88 15.80
N THR A 478 6.89 13.64 14.91
CA THR A 478 5.65 14.42 14.76
C THR A 478 4.86 14.45 16.06
N SER A 479 4.76 13.32 16.75
CA SER A 479 4.11 13.21 18.05
C SER A 479 4.76 14.07 19.13
N LYS A 480 6.09 14.12 19.18
CA LYS A 480 6.83 15.00 20.09
C LYS A 480 6.58 16.47 19.76
N MET A 481 6.52 16.81 18.49
CA MET A 481 6.23 18.16 18.02
C MET A 481 4.80 18.59 18.38
N LEU A 482 3.78 17.75 18.16
CA LEU A 482 2.38 18.00 18.53
C LEU A 482 2.26 18.32 20.02
N THR A 483 2.91 17.53 20.87
CA THR A 483 2.90 17.75 22.31
C THR A 483 3.69 18.99 22.71
N GLY A 484 4.87 19.21 22.12
CA GLY A 484 5.76 20.30 22.47
C GLY A 484 5.26 21.67 22.00
N ASN A 485 4.79 21.78 20.75
CA ASN A 485 4.41 23.07 20.15
C ASN A 485 2.93 23.42 20.35
N TRP A 486 2.05 22.42 20.36
CA TRP A 486 0.59 22.64 20.42
C TRP A 486 -0.07 22.07 21.66
N GLY A 487 0.66 21.34 22.53
CA GLY A 487 0.12 20.75 23.75
C GLY A 487 -0.91 19.63 23.48
N ILE A 488 -0.87 19.00 22.32
CA ILE A 488 -1.82 17.97 21.91
C ILE A 488 -1.22 16.60 22.19
N GLU A 489 -1.92 15.76 22.96
CA GLU A 489 -1.51 14.38 23.22
C GLU A 489 -1.84 13.50 21.99
N ASN A 490 -0.87 12.73 21.53
CA ASN A 490 -0.90 11.92 20.31
C ASN A 490 -1.99 10.83 20.29
N SER A 491 -2.52 10.42 21.44
CA SER A 491 -3.45 9.28 21.56
C SER A 491 -4.82 9.47 20.92
N THR A 492 -5.09 10.66 20.34
CA THR A 492 -6.40 11.03 19.79
C THR A 492 -6.36 11.45 18.32
N ILE A 493 -5.17 11.40 17.67
CA ILE A 493 -5.01 11.90 16.31
C ILE A 493 -4.53 10.75 15.42
N ASP A 494 -5.39 10.29 14.53
CA ASP A 494 -5.08 9.24 13.56
C ASP A 494 -4.35 9.79 12.33
N SER A 495 -4.62 11.06 11.97
CA SER A 495 -4.00 11.73 10.81
C SER A 495 -3.98 13.25 10.98
N LEU A 496 -3.04 13.90 10.30
CA LEU A 496 -2.88 15.34 10.23
C LEU A 496 -3.01 15.80 8.79
N ASN A 497 -3.72 16.89 8.57
CA ASN A 497 -3.80 17.51 7.25
C ASN A 497 -2.62 18.46 7.05
N GLY A 498 -2.17 18.56 5.81
CA GLY A 498 -1.05 19.41 5.46
C GLY A 498 -0.91 19.61 3.96
N PHE A 499 0.27 20.06 3.56
CA PHE A 499 0.61 20.23 2.16
C PHE A 499 2.07 19.89 1.87
N THR A 500 2.34 19.57 0.61
CA THR A 500 3.69 19.41 0.06
C THR A 500 3.81 20.22 -1.23
N LEU A 501 4.96 20.88 -1.38
CA LEU A 501 5.29 21.71 -2.53
C LEU A 501 6.75 21.48 -2.93
N ASP A 502 7.01 21.12 -4.18
CA ASP A 502 8.36 21.07 -4.74
C ASP A 502 8.63 22.34 -5.54
N LEU A 503 9.68 23.06 -5.18
CA LEU A 503 10.10 24.31 -5.84
C LEU A 503 11.35 24.05 -6.68
N SER A 504 11.46 24.68 -7.85
CA SER A 504 12.70 24.70 -8.62
C SER A 504 13.83 25.34 -7.78
N GLU A 505 15.10 25.10 -8.14
CA GLU A 505 16.25 25.73 -7.47
C GLU A 505 16.14 27.28 -7.47
N GLU A 506 15.58 27.87 -8.54
CA GLU A 506 15.34 29.32 -8.64
C GLU A 506 14.23 29.77 -7.68
N SER A 507 13.09 29.10 -7.72
CA SER A 507 11.95 29.38 -6.83
C SER A 507 12.28 29.14 -5.37
N ALA A 508 13.08 28.11 -5.07
CA ALA A 508 13.58 27.85 -3.71
C ALA A 508 14.46 28.99 -3.19
N GLY A 509 15.30 29.58 -4.06
CA GLY A 509 16.08 30.77 -3.72
C GLY A 509 15.21 31.98 -3.38
N VAL A 510 14.10 32.17 -4.09
CA VAL A 510 13.09 33.19 -3.78
C VAL A 510 12.38 32.89 -2.47
N TRP A 511 11.96 31.62 -2.28
CA TRP A 511 11.33 31.15 -1.05
C TRP A 511 12.17 31.42 0.19
N GLN A 512 13.46 31.09 0.16
CA GLN A 512 14.41 31.32 1.28
C GLN A 512 14.61 32.80 1.63
N GLN A 513 14.41 33.71 0.68
CA GLN A 513 14.51 35.15 0.90
C GLN A 513 13.22 35.76 1.45
N ASN A 514 12.09 35.06 1.31
CA ASN A 514 10.82 35.52 1.85
C ASN A 514 10.75 35.27 3.34
N GLN A 515 10.38 36.28 4.09
CA GLN A 515 10.12 36.18 5.52
C GLN A 515 8.65 35.91 5.83
N GLU A 516 7.78 36.04 4.83
CA GLU A 516 6.33 35.88 4.96
C GLU A 516 5.78 35.09 3.78
N ILE A 517 4.79 34.26 4.06
CA ILE A 517 3.96 33.57 3.06
C ILE A 517 2.49 33.78 3.39
N ILE A 518 1.64 33.73 2.39
CA ILE A 518 0.19 33.64 2.57
C ILE A 518 -0.25 32.26 2.06
N ILE A 519 -1.01 31.56 2.87
CA ILE A 519 -1.59 30.27 2.54
C ILE A 519 -3.08 30.47 2.34
N TYR A 520 -3.55 30.21 1.14
CA TYR A 520 -4.97 30.15 0.80
C TYR A 520 -5.41 28.70 0.82
N VAL A 521 -6.49 28.41 1.53
CA VAL A 521 -7.08 27.09 1.64
C VAL A 521 -8.52 27.14 1.15
N GLN A 522 -8.87 26.29 0.20
CA GLN A 522 -10.24 26.13 -0.25
C GLN A 522 -10.91 25.04 0.57
N GLN A 523 -12.08 25.36 1.15
CA GLN A 523 -12.94 24.45 1.88
C GLN A 523 -14.39 24.69 1.43
N ASN A 524 -15.09 23.64 1.02
CA ASN A 524 -16.48 23.74 0.56
C ASN A 524 -16.68 24.87 -0.48
N ASN A 525 -15.80 24.96 -1.47
CA ASN A 525 -15.78 26.02 -2.51
C ASN A 525 -15.61 27.46 -1.96
N HIS A 526 -15.10 27.62 -0.75
CA HIS A 526 -14.83 28.93 -0.15
C HIS A 526 -13.34 29.07 0.17
N TRP A 527 -12.74 30.24 -0.11
CA TRP A 527 -11.33 30.51 0.17
C TRP A 527 -11.17 31.21 1.51
N GLU A 528 -10.28 30.66 2.33
CA GLU A 528 -9.76 31.28 3.55
C GLU A 528 -8.26 31.51 3.41
N ALA A 529 -7.71 32.53 4.04
CA ALA A 529 -6.30 32.84 3.93
C ALA A 529 -5.66 33.16 5.29
N VAL A 530 -4.43 32.68 5.44
CA VAL A 530 -3.60 32.94 6.62
C VAL A 530 -2.23 33.42 6.19
N GLY A 531 -1.82 34.59 6.67
CA GLY A 531 -0.47 35.10 6.52
C GLY A 531 0.42 34.69 7.70
N THR A 532 1.65 34.27 7.42
CA THR A 532 2.60 33.90 8.47
C THR A 532 4.03 34.25 8.12
N ARG A 533 4.85 34.39 9.16
CA ARG A 533 6.29 34.52 9.01
C ARG A 533 6.95 33.15 9.04
N ILE A 534 7.80 32.91 8.04
CA ILE A 534 8.61 31.71 8.00
C ILE A 534 9.68 31.82 9.09
N GLN A 535 9.59 30.96 10.12
CA GLN A 535 10.61 30.87 11.15
C GLN A 535 11.58 29.74 10.81
N GLY A 536 12.83 30.13 10.47
CA GLY A 536 13.97 29.22 10.40
C GLY A 536 14.00 28.26 9.20
N PHE A 537 14.43 28.75 8.06
CA PHE A 537 15.02 27.91 7.00
C PHE A 537 16.53 27.83 7.18
#